data_cb0b5eab381d3512a37246ffd09c5409
#
_entry.id   cb0b5eab381d3512a37246ffd09c5409
#
_cell.length_a   1.000
_cell.length_b   1.000
_cell.length_c   1.000
_cell.angle_alpha   90.00
_cell.angle_beta   90.00
_cell.angle_gamma   90.00
#
_symmetry.space_group_name_H-M   'P 1'
#
loop_
_entity.id
_entity.type
_entity.pdbx_description
1 polymer ?
#
loop_
_entity_poly.entity_id
_entity_poly.type
_entity_poly.pdbx_seq_one_letter_code
_entity_poly.pdbx_strand_id
1 'polypeptide(L)' 'MKKLMSVPNLSTCDVLKSLLESYGIQCFIKNESMSRLAGALPYQEVMPELWVIDDEQFEKALGILSEAEC' A
#
# COMPACT_ATOMS: atom_id res chain seq x y z
N MET A 1 -1.65 -11.04 -7.98
CA MET A 1 -1.54 -10.05 -6.92
C MET A 1 -0.15 -10.08 -6.32
N LYS A 2 0.45 -8.91 -6.14
CA LYS A 2 1.78 -8.81 -5.54
C LYS A 2 1.83 -7.68 -4.52
N LYS A 3 2.52 -7.93 -3.42
CA LYS A 3 2.73 -6.93 -2.39
C LYS A 3 3.78 -5.93 -2.82
N LEU A 4 3.45 -4.64 -2.74
CA LEU A 4 4.40 -3.58 -3.05
C LEU A 4 5.22 -3.20 -1.83
N MET A 5 4.55 -2.89 -0.74
CA MET A 5 5.23 -2.44 0.47
C MET A 5 4.29 -2.45 1.67
N SER A 6 4.88 -2.43 2.84
CA SER A 6 4.16 -2.19 4.08
C SER A 6 4.54 -0.80 4.55
N VAL A 7 3.57 -0.05 5.06
CA VAL A 7 3.84 1.27 5.63
C VAL A 7 3.24 1.32 7.03
N PRO A 8 3.90 2.01 7.97
CA PRO A 8 3.41 2.06 9.35
C PRO A 8 2.23 2.98 9.55
N ASN A 9 1.87 3.74 8.53
CA ASN A 9 0.84 4.76 8.63
C ASN A 9 -0.21 4.55 7.55
N LEU A 10 -1.46 4.33 7.97
CA LEU A 10 -2.56 4.11 7.04
C LEU A 10 -2.77 5.31 6.11
N SER A 11 -2.61 6.51 6.62
CA SER A 11 -2.77 7.72 5.81
C SER A 11 -1.77 7.74 4.67
N THR A 12 -0.51 7.37 4.95
CA THR A 12 0.52 7.30 3.91
C THR A 12 0.15 6.23 2.88
N CYS A 13 -0.34 5.10 3.33
CA CYS A 13 -0.75 4.02 2.44
C CYS A 13 -1.87 4.48 1.51
N ASP A 14 -2.85 5.21 2.05
CA ASP A 14 -3.95 5.75 1.26
C ASP A 14 -3.45 6.72 0.19
N VAL A 15 -2.49 7.58 0.54
CA VAL A 15 -1.92 8.53 -0.40
C VAL A 15 -1.23 7.79 -1.55
N LEU A 16 -0.44 6.77 -1.22
CA LEU A 16 0.25 5.99 -2.24
C LEU A 16 -0.74 5.24 -3.14
N LYS A 17 -1.79 4.70 -2.54
CA LYS A 17 -2.83 4.03 -3.30
C LYS A 17 -3.49 4.99 -4.28
N SER A 18 -3.84 6.18 -3.82
CA SER A 18 -4.45 7.19 -4.67
C SER A 18 -3.53 7.58 -5.81
N LEU A 19 -2.24 7.72 -5.53
CA LEU A 19 -1.26 8.03 -6.56
C LEU A 19 -1.24 6.96 -7.64
N LEU A 20 -1.19 5.70 -7.24
CA LEU A 20 -1.16 4.60 -8.20
C LEU A 20 -2.45 4.54 -9.02
N GLU A 21 -3.57 4.77 -8.38
CA GLU A 21 -4.86 4.77 -9.09
C GLU A 21 -4.93 5.89 -10.12
N SER A 22 -4.30 7.02 -9.84
CA SER A 22 -4.28 8.11 -10.80
C SER A 22 -3.47 7.76 -12.05
N TYR A 23 -2.62 6.75 -11.96
CA TYR A 23 -1.87 6.24 -13.11
C TYR A 23 -2.55 5.04 -13.77
N GLY A 24 -3.76 4.71 -13.33
CA GLY A 24 -4.48 3.58 -13.88
C GLY A 24 -4.10 2.23 -13.32
N ILE A 25 -3.36 2.20 -12.22
CA ILE A 25 -2.93 0.97 -11.58
C ILE A 25 -3.92 0.60 -10.49
N GLN A 26 -4.48 -0.60 -10.59
CA GLN A 26 -5.41 -1.09 -9.57
C GLN A 26 -4.65 -1.69 -8.41
N CYS A 27 -4.95 -1.23 -7.22
CA CYS A 27 -4.29 -1.70 -6.00
C CYS A 27 -5.27 -1.67 -4.84
N PHE A 28 -4.87 -2.31 -3.74
CA PHE A 28 -5.70 -2.31 -2.54
C PHE A 28 -4.81 -2.35 -1.31
N ILE A 29 -5.41 -2.03 -0.17
CA ILE A 29 -4.70 -2.02 1.10
C ILE A 29 -5.15 -3.23 1.90
N LYS A 30 -4.19 -4.08 2.26
CA LYS A 30 -4.43 -5.24 3.10
C LYS A 30 -4.17 -4.85 4.55
N ASN A 31 -4.89 -5.47 5.47
CA ASN A 31 -4.79 -5.23 6.91
C ASN A 31 -5.25 -3.82 7.32
N GLU A 32 -6.04 -3.17 6.48
CA GLU A 32 -6.53 -1.83 6.79
C GLU A 32 -7.37 -1.81 8.08
N SER A 33 -8.30 -2.75 8.20
CA SER A 33 -9.16 -2.82 9.38
C SER A 33 -8.37 -3.12 10.64
N MET A 34 -7.39 -3.99 10.54
CA MET A 34 -6.56 -4.35 11.69
C MET A 34 -5.68 -3.19 12.12
N SER A 35 -5.24 -2.38 11.15
CA SER A 35 -4.44 -1.20 11.47
C SER A 35 -5.22 -0.20 12.32
N ARG A 36 -6.51 -0.15 12.15
CA ARG A 36 -7.37 0.73 12.95
C ARG A 36 -7.52 0.22 14.37
N LEU A 37 -7.22 -1.05 14.59
CA LEU A 37 -7.29 -1.67 15.92
C LEU A 37 -5.90 -1.78 16.55
N ALA A 38 -4.91 -1.10 15.99
CA ALA A 38 -3.53 -1.23 16.41
C ALA A 38 -3.31 -0.92 17.89
N GLY A 39 -4.18 -0.12 18.49
CA GLY A 39 -4.10 0.17 19.92
C GLY A 39 -4.34 -1.06 20.81
N ALA A 40 -4.99 -2.09 20.27
CA ALA A 40 -5.32 -3.31 21.01
C ALA A 40 -4.46 -4.49 20.61
N LEU A 41 -3.63 -4.35 19.55
CA LEU A 41 -2.82 -5.44 19.00
C LEU A 41 -1.38 -4.99 18.83
N PRO A 42 -0.41 -5.95 18.78
CA PRO A 42 0.97 -5.60 18.42
C PRO A 42 0.98 -4.96 17.06
N TYR A 43 1.38 -3.71 17.00
CA TYR A 43 1.23 -2.96 15.78
C TYR A 43 2.05 -3.52 14.60
N GLN A 44 3.11 -4.27 14.90
CA GLN A 44 3.92 -4.90 13.85
C GLN A 44 3.15 -5.93 13.05
N GLU A 45 2.11 -6.49 13.62
CA GLU A 45 1.29 -7.50 12.97
C GLU A 45 0.12 -6.91 12.21
N VAL A 46 -0.11 -5.60 12.36
CA VAL A 46 -1.28 -4.96 11.78
C VAL A 46 -0.93 -3.79 10.87
N MET A 47 0.31 -3.71 10.43
CA MET A 47 0.71 -2.66 9.50
C MET A 47 -0.03 -2.81 8.17
N PRO A 48 -0.56 -1.71 7.63
CA PRO A 48 -1.21 -1.79 6.33
C PRO A 48 -0.21 -2.13 5.24
N GLU A 49 -0.65 -2.92 4.28
CA GLU A 49 0.17 -3.37 3.16
C GLU A 49 -0.47 -2.92 1.86
N LEU A 50 0.33 -2.37 0.98
CA LEU A 50 -0.15 -1.95 -0.34
C LEU A 50 0.15 -3.05 -1.34
N TRP A 51 -0.90 -3.52 -2.02
CA TRP A 51 -0.81 -4.61 -2.97
C TRP A 51 -1.32 -4.18 -4.34
N VAL A 52 -0.67 -4.67 -5.38
CA VAL A 52 -1.12 -4.48 -6.76
C VAL A 52 -1.94 -5.70 -7.16
N ILE A 53 -3.11 -5.45 -7.74
CA ILE A 53 -4.00 -6.53 -8.17
C ILE A 53 -3.45 -7.25 -9.40
N ASP A 54 -2.92 -6.49 -10.36
CA ASP A 54 -2.39 -7.01 -11.60
C ASP A 54 -0.87 -7.10 -11.52
N ASP A 55 -0.35 -8.34 -11.55
CA ASP A 55 1.09 -8.56 -11.48
C ASP A 55 1.85 -7.86 -12.59
N GLU A 56 1.23 -7.67 -13.75
CA GLU A 56 1.87 -7.00 -14.87
C GLU A 56 2.13 -5.52 -14.58
N GLN A 57 1.38 -4.93 -13.67
CA GLN A 57 1.54 -3.54 -13.29
C GLN A 57 2.51 -3.33 -12.14
N PHE A 58 3.02 -4.43 -11.58
CA PHE A 58 3.87 -4.37 -10.39
C PHE A 58 5.12 -3.52 -10.61
N GLU A 59 5.84 -3.76 -11.68
CA GLU A 59 7.07 -3.00 -11.96
C GLU A 59 6.77 -1.53 -12.24
N LYS A 60 5.68 -1.26 -12.93
CA LYS A 60 5.28 0.11 -13.19
C LYS A 60 4.96 0.82 -11.87
N ALA A 61 4.26 0.12 -10.98
CA ALA A 61 3.94 0.69 -9.68
C ALA A 61 5.20 0.97 -8.87
N LEU A 62 6.17 0.08 -8.90
CA LEU A 62 7.44 0.29 -8.20
C LEU A 62 8.15 1.54 -8.73
N GLY A 63 8.15 1.73 -10.04
CA GLY A 63 8.76 2.90 -10.64
C GLY A 63 8.09 4.19 -10.20
N ILE A 64 6.77 4.19 -10.14
CA ILE A 64 6.01 5.36 -9.70
C ILE A 64 6.31 5.68 -8.24
N LEU A 65 6.34 4.67 -7.39
CA LEU A 65 6.62 4.87 -5.98
C LEU A 65 8.05 5.34 -5.74
N SER A 66 8.98 4.83 -6.53
CA SER A 66 10.37 5.27 -6.45
C SER A 66 10.51 6.75 -6.77
N GLU A 67 9.80 7.22 -7.78
CA GLU A 67 9.82 8.64 -8.13
C GLU A 67 9.15 9.49 -7.05
N ALA A 68 8.10 8.98 -6.44
CA ALA A 68 7.38 9.73 -5.42
C ALA A 68 8.19 9.89 -4.14
N GLU A 69 9.13 8.99 -3.89
CA GLU A 69 9.97 9.06 -2.70
C GLU A 69 11.15 10.01 -2.85
N CYS A 70 11.44 10.42 -4.05
CA CYS A 70 12.52 11.39 -4.31
C CYS A 70 12.05 12.84 -4.11
#